data_6ece0a94f062e1c95e6c9d9fb500572f
#
_entry.id   6ece0a94f062e1c95e6c9d9fb500572f
#
_cell.length_a   1.000
_cell.length_b   1.000
_cell.length_c   1.000
_cell.angle_alpha   90.00
_cell.angle_beta   90.00
_cell.angle_gamma   90.00
#
_symmetry.space_group_name_H-M   'P 1'
#
loop_
_entity.id
_entity.type
_entity.pdbx_description
1 polymer ?
#
loop_
_entity_poly.entity_id
_entity_poly.type
_entity_poly.pdbx_seq_one_letter_code
_entity_poly.pdbx_strand_id
1 'polypeptide(L)'
;QSFATVLESADAAATNTLQIFEMSGSRAVVSGDWKAVCKHDQGADYDTEPWELYNLVADPSECNDLADDEPDRLVDLIEVWWQEAERHGVLPLDDRSFGLFGARFRDGSPHPVNKRYEYRPPMLPIPAQAAAQVGGRNFDFVATVDYVAGDEGVLWSVGTENSGISIFVQDGRLVLDYNAFDNHSIIESEATIPEGEGELVVRFRRGDAMTGSAEVFIDGQPSGSTELDLYMRMVSSVGTSIGYDHGSPISLRYEAPFAYTGILEKVVIQLISRQSAEASIEEAQARAEMSRQ
;
A
#
# COMPACT_ATOMS: atom_id res chain seq x y z
N GLN A 1 -11.69 29.18 1.82
CA GLN A 1 -12.19 29.98 0.68
C GLN A 1 -13.03 29.11 -0.25
N SER A 2 -14.05 29.70 -0.90
CA SER A 2 -14.95 28.98 -1.80
C SER A 2 -14.42 28.99 -3.23
N PHE A 3 -14.50 27.85 -3.94
CA PHE A 3 -14.17 27.73 -5.36
C PHE A 3 -15.37 28.05 -6.28
N ALA A 4 -16.54 28.42 -5.74
CA ALA A 4 -17.77 28.59 -6.52
C ALA A 4 -17.60 29.54 -7.70
N THR A 5 -16.98 30.69 -7.49
CA THR A 5 -16.79 31.69 -8.55
C THR A 5 -15.88 31.21 -9.68
N VAL A 6 -14.88 30.39 -9.39
CA VAL A 6 -13.96 29.80 -10.39
C VAL A 6 -14.67 28.72 -11.22
N LEU A 7 -15.68 28.06 -10.66
CA LEU A 7 -16.49 27.08 -11.38
C LEU A 7 -17.51 27.73 -12.31
N GLU A 8 -17.87 29.01 -12.08
CA GLU A 8 -18.87 29.74 -12.87
C GLU A 8 -18.27 30.43 -14.10
N SER A 9 -16.97 30.76 -14.09
CA SER A 9 -16.29 31.47 -15.18
C SER A 9 -14.80 31.10 -15.27
N ALA A 10 -14.34 30.83 -16.50
CA ALA A 10 -12.94 30.57 -16.78
C ALA A 10 -12.04 31.81 -16.55
N ASP A 11 -12.64 33.02 -16.59
CA ASP A 11 -11.92 34.29 -16.38
C ASP A 11 -12.04 34.79 -14.94
N ALA A 12 -12.60 33.99 -14.02
CA ALA A 12 -12.69 34.38 -12.63
C ALA A 12 -11.30 34.47 -11.99
N ALA A 13 -11.07 35.54 -11.24
CA ALA A 13 -9.82 35.70 -10.48
C ALA A 13 -9.64 34.54 -9.51
N ALA A 14 -8.40 34.06 -9.37
CA ALA A 14 -8.05 33.02 -8.41
C ALA A 14 -8.44 33.47 -6.99
N THR A 15 -9.20 32.64 -6.29
CA THR A 15 -9.66 32.93 -4.92
C THR A 15 -8.60 32.63 -3.87
N ASN A 16 -7.61 31.80 -4.19
CA ASN A 16 -6.53 31.41 -3.30
C ASN A 16 -5.18 31.81 -3.94
N THR A 17 -4.67 32.97 -3.55
CA THR A 17 -3.41 33.52 -4.06
C THR A 17 -2.23 33.26 -3.13
N LEU A 18 -2.48 32.72 -1.93
CA LEU A 18 -1.45 32.36 -0.96
C LEU A 18 -1.70 30.93 -0.48
N GLN A 19 -0.68 30.08 -0.61
CA GLN A 19 -0.70 28.69 -0.14
C GLN A 19 0.63 28.38 0.54
N ILE A 20 0.55 27.68 1.68
CA ILE A 20 1.73 27.11 2.34
C ILE A 20 1.66 25.60 2.31
N PHE A 21 2.81 24.98 2.26
CA PHE A 21 2.98 23.53 2.29
C PHE A 21 4.02 23.17 3.35
N GLU A 22 3.76 22.08 4.04
CA GLU A 22 4.71 21.46 4.96
C GLU A 22 4.60 19.95 4.82
N MET A 23 5.72 19.26 4.73
CA MET A 23 5.80 17.81 4.76
C MET A 23 7.13 17.38 5.39
N SER A 24 7.05 16.85 6.62
CA SER A 24 8.23 16.28 7.32
C SER A 24 9.41 17.26 7.40
N GLY A 25 9.12 18.52 7.67
CA GLY A 25 10.10 19.59 7.76
C GLY A 25 10.36 20.34 6.44
N SER A 26 10.11 19.75 5.28
CA SER A 26 10.19 20.45 4.00
C SER A 26 9.06 21.46 3.88
N ARG A 27 9.37 22.67 3.41
CA ARG A 27 8.49 23.83 3.45
C ARG A 27 8.38 24.50 2.10
N ALA A 28 7.21 25.00 1.76
CA ALA A 28 7.04 25.85 0.59
C ALA A 28 5.92 26.86 0.81
N VAL A 29 6.04 28.00 0.14
CA VAL A 29 5.00 29.01 0.04
C VAL A 29 4.85 29.44 -1.42
N VAL A 30 3.59 29.50 -1.86
CA VAL A 30 3.21 30.08 -3.15
C VAL A 30 2.42 31.35 -2.88
N SER A 31 2.87 32.48 -3.40
CA SER A 31 2.17 33.75 -3.31
C SER A 31 2.13 34.43 -4.68
N GLY A 32 0.94 34.52 -5.27
CA GLY A 32 0.78 34.94 -6.66
C GLY A 32 1.59 34.05 -7.61
N ASP A 33 2.49 34.68 -8.36
CA ASP A 33 3.32 34.01 -9.38
C ASP A 33 4.64 33.43 -8.81
N TRP A 34 4.89 33.60 -7.52
CA TRP A 34 6.15 33.24 -6.90
C TRP A 34 6.03 32.09 -5.92
N LYS A 35 7.05 31.24 -5.91
CA LYS A 35 7.19 30.13 -4.97
C LYS A 35 8.56 30.17 -4.31
N ALA A 36 8.59 30.15 -2.97
CA ALA A 36 9.80 29.82 -2.21
C ALA A 36 9.66 28.38 -1.66
N VAL A 37 10.72 27.59 -1.74
CA VAL A 37 10.76 26.21 -1.29
C VAL A 37 12.05 25.90 -0.55
N CYS A 38 11.95 25.12 0.52
CA CYS A 38 13.08 24.63 1.29
C CYS A 38 12.93 23.11 1.48
N LYS A 39 13.89 22.36 0.97
CA LYS A 39 14.00 20.94 1.24
C LYS A 39 14.64 20.76 2.61
N HIS A 40 14.02 19.94 3.45
CA HIS A 40 14.53 19.58 4.77
C HIS A 40 15.24 18.23 4.74
N ASP A 41 16.42 18.17 5.33
CA ASP A 41 17.10 16.92 5.62
C ASP A 41 16.92 16.58 7.11
N GLN A 42 16.48 15.35 7.41
CA GLN A 42 16.12 14.94 8.76
C GLN A 42 17.23 15.24 9.79
N GLY A 43 16.90 16.01 10.82
CA GLY A 43 17.79 16.44 11.88
C GLY A 43 18.60 17.70 11.55
N ALA A 44 18.39 18.31 10.39
CA ALA A 44 19.00 19.60 10.07
C ALA A 44 18.36 20.73 10.88
N ASP A 45 19.07 21.84 10.97
CA ASP A 45 18.59 23.05 11.66
C ASP A 45 17.73 23.88 10.70
N TYR A 46 16.47 24.03 11.03
CA TYR A 46 15.48 24.77 10.24
C TYR A 46 15.85 26.21 9.92
N ASP A 47 16.69 26.85 10.77
CA ASP A 47 17.08 28.25 10.61
C ASP A 47 18.23 28.47 9.61
N THR A 48 18.93 27.39 9.25
CA THR A 48 20.14 27.44 8.42
C THR A 48 19.98 26.81 7.05
N GLU A 49 18.84 26.19 6.78
CA GLU A 49 18.60 25.51 5.51
C GLU A 49 18.40 26.51 4.36
N PRO A 50 18.98 26.21 3.17
CA PRO A 50 18.83 27.09 2.01
C PRO A 50 17.40 27.01 1.47
N TRP A 51 16.88 28.15 1.07
CA TRP A 51 15.64 28.29 0.33
C TRP A 51 15.93 28.63 -1.12
N GLU A 52 15.12 28.07 -2.02
CA GLU A 52 15.10 28.31 -3.44
C GLU A 52 13.91 29.21 -3.80
N LEU A 53 14.02 30.02 -4.83
CA LEU A 53 12.97 30.94 -5.28
C LEU A 53 12.66 30.77 -6.76
N TYR A 54 11.39 30.67 -7.11
CA TYR A 54 10.95 30.46 -8.47
C TYR A 54 9.82 31.37 -8.89
N ASN A 55 9.83 31.80 -10.17
CA ASN A 55 8.70 32.49 -10.80
C ASN A 55 7.93 31.48 -11.64
N LEU A 56 6.78 30.99 -11.15
CA LEU A 56 6.00 29.92 -11.74
C LEU A 56 5.37 30.26 -13.10
N VAL A 57 5.28 31.58 -13.46
CA VAL A 57 4.78 31.98 -14.78
C VAL A 57 5.90 31.91 -15.82
N ALA A 58 7.11 32.38 -15.47
CA ALA A 58 8.25 32.33 -16.36
C ALA A 58 8.91 30.94 -16.42
N ASP A 59 8.90 30.22 -15.31
CA ASP A 59 9.54 28.93 -15.14
C ASP A 59 8.62 27.97 -14.36
N PRO A 60 7.60 27.41 -14.99
CA PRO A 60 6.66 26.47 -14.33
C PRO A 60 7.32 25.15 -13.94
N SER A 61 8.52 24.88 -14.45
CA SER A 61 9.29 23.64 -14.17
C SER A 61 10.31 23.80 -13.04
N GLU A 62 10.43 25.00 -12.46
CA GLU A 62 11.31 25.29 -11.33
C GLU A 62 12.79 24.88 -11.62
N CYS A 63 13.30 25.26 -12.81
CA CYS A 63 14.65 24.94 -13.26
C CYS A 63 15.68 26.04 -12.97
N ASN A 64 15.23 27.27 -12.74
CA ASN A 64 16.08 28.44 -12.51
C ASN A 64 15.80 29.02 -11.13
N ASP A 65 16.67 28.74 -10.18
CA ASP A 65 16.62 29.34 -8.84
C ASP A 65 17.00 30.80 -8.91
N LEU A 66 16.12 31.67 -8.41
CA LEU A 66 16.26 33.12 -8.39
C LEU A 66 16.59 33.66 -6.97
N ALA A 67 16.95 32.81 -6.04
CA ALA A 67 17.21 33.18 -4.65
C ALA A 67 18.31 34.28 -4.52
N ASP A 68 19.39 34.16 -5.31
CA ASP A 68 20.48 35.10 -5.33
C ASP A 68 20.15 36.38 -6.12
N ASP A 69 19.25 36.28 -7.11
CA ASP A 69 18.86 37.43 -7.97
C ASP A 69 17.77 38.30 -7.32
N GLU A 70 16.89 37.69 -6.48
CA GLU A 70 15.75 38.36 -5.85
C GLU A 70 15.73 38.12 -4.31
N PRO A 71 16.81 38.43 -3.58
CA PRO A 71 16.94 38.07 -2.16
C PRO A 71 15.88 38.72 -1.26
N ASP A 72 15.49 39.96 -1.54
CA ASP A 72 14.47 40.64 -0.74
C ASP A 72 13.10 39.92 -0.85
N ARG A 73 12.76 39.48 -2.05
CA ARG A 73 11.53 38.73 -2.28
C ARG A 73 11.54 37.39 -1.58
N LEU A 74 12.67 36.70 -1.59
CA LEU A 74 12.83 35.42 -0.89
C LEU A 74 12.59 35.61 0.61
N VAL A 75 13.22 36.66 1.22
CA VAL A 75 13.02 36.94 2.64
C VAL A 75 11.56 37.24 2.98
N ASP A 76 10.88 38.05 2.15
CA ASP A 76 9.45 38.34 2.35
C ASP A 76 8.59 37.04 2.31
N LEU A 77 8.86 36.14 1.37
CA LEU A 77 8.11 34.88 1.26
C LEU A 77 8.40 33.93 2.41
N ILE A 78 9.63 33.83 2.88
CA ILE A 78 9.99 33.05 4.07
C ILE A 78 9.23 33.58 5.29
N GLU A 79 9.19 34.90 5.48
CA GLU A 79 8.45 35.50 6.60
C GLU A 79 6.95 35.20 6.51
N VAL A 80 6.36 35.30 5.33
CA VAL A 80 4.97 34.91 5.08
C VAL A 80 4.73 33.44 5.42
N TRP A 81 5.66 32.55 5.06
CA TRP A 81 5.53 31.14 5.39
C TRP A 81 5.46 30.92 6.91
N TRP A 82 6.36 31.52 7.68
CA TRP A 82 6.39 31.37 9.14
C TRP A 82 5.13 31.94 9.80
N GLN A 83 4.64 33.09 9.35
CA GLN A 83 3.42 33.71 9.87
C GLN A 83 2.18 32.83 9.62
N GLU A 84 2.04 32.29 8.42
CA GLU A 84 0.92 31.41 8.09
C GLU A 84 1.05 30.05 8.77
N ALA A 85 2.25 29.52 8.94
CA ALA A 85 2.50 28.29 9.68
C ALA A 85 2.07 28.40 11.14
N GLU A 86 2.40 29.51 11.81
CA GLU A 86 1.93 29.78 13.17
C GLU A 86 0.40 29.93 13.22
N ARG A 87 -0.15 30.73 12.30
CA ARG A 87 -1.59 30.99 12.21
C ARG A 87 -2.42 29.73 12.04
N HIS A 88 -1.92 28.77 11.29
CA HIS A 88 -2.60 27.52 10.95
C HIS A 88 -2.23 26.32 11.83
N GLY A 89 -1.41 26.53 12.88
CA GLY A 89 -1.02 25.49 13.82
C GLY A 89 -0.11 24.41 13.21
N VAL A 90 0.69 24.78 12.22
CA VAL A 90 1.69 23.91 11.60
C VAL A 90 2.90 23.71 12.53
N LEU A 91 3.16 24.72 13.39
CA LEU A 91 4.27 24.69 14.34
C LEU A 91 3.90 23.96 15.65
N PRO A 92 4.84 23.25 16.30
CA PRO A 92 6.24 23.04 15.90
C PRO A 92 6.38 22.06 14.75
N LEU A 93 7.41 22.21 13.92
CA LEU A 93 7.74 21.30 12.84
C LEU A 93 8.18 19.94 13.40
N ASP A 94 7.87 18.86 12.65
CA ASP A 94 8.21 17.49 13.02
C ASP A 94 8.75 16.72 11.82
N ASP A 95 10.05 16.44 11.84
CA ASP A 95 10.78 15.74 10.78
C ASP A 95 10.81 14.21 10.95
N ARG A 96 10.12 13.66 11.97
CA ARG A 96 10.12 12.24 12.30
C ARG A 96 9.23 11.40 11.39
N SER A 97 9.07 11.75 10.10
CA SER A 97 8.11 11.14 9.17
C SER A 97 8.08 9.61 9.22
N PHE A 98 9.22 8.96 9.04
CA PHE A 98 9.32 7.51 9.14
C PHE A 98 9.27 7.00 10.59
N GLY A 99 9.67 7.79 11.55
CA GLY A 99 9.57 7.46 12.97
C GLY A 99 8.12 7.33 13.43
N LEU A 100 7.22 8.19 12.96
CA LEU A 100 5.79 8.13 13.25
C LEU A 100 5.13 6.92 12.60
N PHE A 101 5.48 6.60 11.36
CA PHE A 101 5.04 5.35 10.72
C PHE A 101 5.64 4.13 11.40
N GLY A 102 6.93 4.17 11.77
CA GLY A 102 7.60 3.10 12.49
C GLY A 102 7.02 2.80 13.86
N ALA A 103 6.47 3.78 14.55
CA ALA A 103 5.80 3.58 15.84
C ALA A 103 4.56 2.68 15.74
N ARG A 104 3.89 2.65 14.58
CA ARG A 104 2.78 1.72 14.30
C ARG A 104 3.21 0.25 14.24
N PHE A 105 4.48 -0.02 14.00
CA PHE A 105 5.05 -1.36 13.80
C PHE A 105 5.93 -1.81 14.97
N ARG A 106 6.05 -1.01 16.04
CA ARG A 106 6.75 -1.37 17.29
C ARG A 106 5.83 -2.14 18.24
N ASP A 107 6.41 -2.63 19.32
CA ASP A 107 5.66 -3.23 20.43
C ASP A 107 4.57 -2.27 20.90
N GLY A 108 3.32 -2.74 20.88
CA GLY A 108 2.13 -1.90 21.16
C GLY A 108 1.33 -1.51 19.91
N SER A 109 1.70 -1.99 18.72
CA SER A 109 0.87 -1.87 17.51
C SER A 109 -0.59 -2.30 17.81
N PRO A 110 -1.61 -1.56 17.33
CA PRO A 110 -3.01 -1.96 17.47
C PRO A 110 -3.33 -3.26 16.69
N HIS A 111 -2.40 -3.75 15.89
CA HIS A 111 -2.51 -4.99 15.13
C HIS A 111 -1.61 -6.06 15.75
N PRO A 112 -2.10 -6.82 16.74
CA PRO A 112 -1.32 -7.87 17.39
C PRO A 112 -0.92 -8.95 16.38
N VAL A 113 0.25 -9.52 16.58
CA VAL A 113 0.72 -10.73 15.87
C VAL A 113 -0.28 -11.87 16.13
N ASN A 114 -0.44 -12.76 15.19
CA ASN A 114 -1.37 -13.90 15.24
C ASN A 114 -2.86 -13.53 15.30
N LYS A 115 -3.22 -12.31 14.91
CA LYS A 115 -4.62 -11.96 14.77
C LYS A 115 -5.24 -12.69 13.57
N ARG A 116 -6.44 -13.23 13.79
CA ARG A 116 -7.29 -13.85 12.78
C ARG A 116 -8.37 -12.87 12.34
N TYR A 117 -8.49 -12.69 11.02
CA TYR A 117 -9.57 -11.95 10.39
C TYR A 117 -10.43 -12.94 9.60
N GLU A 118 -11.74 -12.88 9.78
CA GLU A 118 -12.69 -13.72 9.04
C GLU A 118 -13.70 -12.82 8.33
N TYR A 119 -13.81 -13.01 7.03
CA TYR A 119 -14.67 -12.24 6.16
C TYR A 119 -15.68 -13.18 5.49
N ARG A 120 -16.93 -12.75 5.46
CA ARG A 120 -18.03 -13.51 4.85
C ARG A 120 -18.73 -12.67 3.79
N PRO A 121 -18.55 -12.94 2.51
CA PRO A 121 -19.25 -12.22 1.44
C PRO A 121 -20.76 -12.50 1.47
N PRO A 122 -21.60 -11.62 0.87
CA PRO A 122 -21.19 -10.40 0.17
C PRO A 122 -20.82 -9.27 1.13
N MET A 123 -19.77 -8.51 0.80
CA MET A 123 -19.26 -7.41 1.62
C MET A 123 -18.92 -6.20 0.75
N LEU A 124 -19.05 -5.01 1.31
CA LEU A 124 -18.45 -3.80 0.73
C LEU A 124 -16.93 -3.79 0.93
N PRO A 125 -16.18 -2.99 0.15
CA PRO A 125 -14.74 -2.84 0.35
C PRO A 125 -14.43 -2.43 1.78
N ILE A 126 -13.43 -3.04 2.38
CA ILE A 126 -13.02 -2.80 3.76
C ILE A 126 -11.90 -1.76 3.75
N PRO A 127 -12.06 -0.61 4.44
CA PRO A 127 -11.03 0.41 4.49
C PRO A 127 -9.70 -0.14 5.02
N ALA A 128 -8.57 0.38 4.51
CA ALA A 128 -7.23 -0.09 4.85
C ALA A 128 -6.97 -0.12 6.38
N GLN A 129 -7.56 0.81 7.14
CA GLN A 129 -7.40 0.88 8.59
C GLN A 129 -8.09 -0.27 9.34
N ALA A 130 -9.13 -0.86 8.75
CA ALA A 130 -9.90 -1.97 9.33
C ALA A 130 -9.50 -3.34 8.76
N ALA A 131 -8.84 -3.36 7.60
CA ALA A 131 -8.38 -4.56 6.93
C ALA A 131 -7.19 -5.22 7.64
N ALA A 132 -6.96 -6.50 7.34
CA ALA A 132 -5.76 -7.20 7.78
C ALA A 132 -4.50 -6.53 7.22
N GLN A 133 -3.59 -6.12 8.11
CA GLN A 133 -2.32 -5.50 7.73
C GLN A 133 -1.29 -6.59 7.39
N VAL A 134 -1.25 -6.99 6.14
CA VAL A 134 -0.45 -8.14 5.67
C VAL A 134 0.97 -7.78 5.22
N GLY A 135 1.24 -6.51 4.93
CA GLY A 135 2.51 -6.07 4.35
C GLY A 135 3.74 -6.48 5.15
N GLY A 136 4.65 -7.22 4.53
CA GLY A 136 5.90 -7.70 5.10
C GLY A 136 5.74 -8.63 6.31
N ARG A 137 4.60 -9.30 6.45
CA ARG A 137 4.29 -10.22 7.54
C ARG A 137 4.12 -11.64 7.02
N ASN A 138 4.37 -12.62 7.91
CA ASN A 138 3.93 -13.97 7.68
C ASN A 138 2.42 -14.03 7.86
N PHE A 139 1.70 -14.56 6.88
CA PHE A 139 0.27 -14.80 7.01
C PHE A 139 -0.18 -15.94 6.11
N ASP A 140 -1.32 -16.51 6.45
CA ASP A 140 -2.03 -17.46 5.63
C ASP A 140 -3.35 -16.83 5.17
N PHE A 141 -3.61 -16.92 3.88
CA PHE A 141 -4.90 -16.71 3.26
C PHE A 141 -5.57 -18.06 3.12
N VAL A 142 -6.85 -18.17 3.50
CA VAL A 142 -7.67 -19.39 3.35
C VAL A 142 -9.04 -18.97 2.83
N ALA A 143 -9.43 -19.49 1.68
CA ALA A 143 -10.79 -19.35 1.15
C ALA A 143 -11.51 -20.71 1.23
N THR A 144 -12.72 -20.72 1.76
CA THR A 144 -13.64 -21.84 1.66
C THR A 144 -14.61 -21.55 0.52
N VAL A 145 -14.63 -22.41 -0.46
CA VAL A 145 -15.45 -22.29 -1.68
C VAL A 145 -16.29 -23.54 -1.90
N ASP A 146 -17.42 -23.37 -2.58
CA ASP A 146 -18.09 -24.47 -3.28
C ASP A 146 -17.92 -24.18 -4.77
N TYR A 147 -17.01 -24.93 -5.40
CA TYR A 147 -16.53 -24.67 -6.75
C TYR A 147 -17.24 -25.57 -7.77
N VAL A 148 -17.68 -24.95 -8.85
CA VAL A 148 -18.20 -25.64 -10.03
C VAL A 148 -17.32 -25.32 -11.23
N ALA A 149 -17.09 -26.27 -12.12
CA ALA A 149 -16.27 -26.08 -13.30
C ALA A 149 -16.73 -24.87 -14.12
N GLY A 150 -15.78 -23.93 -14.37
CA GLY A 150 -16.07 -22.66 -15.04
C GLY A 150 -16.31 -21.49 -14.09
N ASP A 151 -16.31 -21.68 -12.77
CA ASP A 151 -16.29 -20.57 -11.82
C ASP A 151 -14.96 -19.86 -11.89
N GLU A 152 -15.02 -18.54 -11.97
CA GLU A 152 -13.86 -17.65 -12.08
C GLU A 152 -14.06 -16.38 -11.25
N GLY A 153 -12.99 -15.69 -10.96
CA GLY A 153 -13.00 -14.39 -10.33
C GLY A 153 -12.16 -14.29 -9.07
N VAL A 154 -12.08 -13.06 -8.55
CA VAL A 154 -11.25 -12.72 -7.40
C VAL A 154 -11.88 -13.22 -6.11
N LEU A 155 -11.10 -13.95 -5.32
CA LEU A 155 -11.47 -14.38 -3.96
C LEU A 155 -11.10 -13.31 -2.94
N TRP A 156 -9.95 -12.67 -3.12
CA TRP A 156 -9.44 -11.61 -2.26
C TRP A 156 -8.47 -10.70 -3.01
N SER A 157 -8.64 -9.40 -2.80
CA SER A 157 -7.72 -8.39 -3.32
C SER A 157 -7.38 -7.34 -2.27
N VAL A 158 -6.18 -6.79 -2.33
CA VAL A 158 -5.73 -5.62 -1.56
C VAL A 158 -4.73 -4.83 -2.38
N GLY A 159 -5.05 -3.59 -2.67
CA GLY A 159 -4.18 -2.72 -3.46
C GLY A 159 -4.81 -2.21 -4.75
N THR A 160 -3.96 -1.87 -5.69
CA THR A 160 -4.30 -1.32 -7.00
C THR A 160 -3.32 -1.84 -8.07
N GLU A 161 -3.49 -1.41 -9.31
CA GLU A 161 -2.55 -1.68 -10.40
C GLU A 161 -1.09 -1.32 -10.10
N ASN A 162 -0.86 -0.30 -9.23
CA ASN A 162 0.51 0.10 -8.89
C ASN A 162 1.19 -0.85 -7.92
N SER A 163 0.45 -1.41 -6.97
CA SER A 163 0.93 -2.42 -6.05
C SER A 163 -0.22 -3.10 -5.33
N GLY A 164 -0.13 -4.40 -5.16
CA GLY A 164 -1.21 -5.15 -4.51
C GLY A 164 -0.98 -6.65 -4.46
N ILE A 165 -1.97 -7.32 -3.90
CA ILE A 165 -2.08 -8.78 -3.90
C ILE A 165 -3.46 -9.12 -4.41
N SER A 166 -3.54 -9.97 -5.42
CA SER A 166 -4.79 -10.55 -5.89
C SER A 166 -4.70 -12.06 -5.88
N ILE A 167 -5.70 -12.69 -5.26
CA ILE A 167 -5.86 -14.14 -5.26
C ILE A 167 -7.20 -14.44 -5.92
N PHE A 168 -7.18 -15.17 -7.01
CA PHE A 168 -8.35 -15.40 -7.86
C PHE A 168 -8.35 -16.78 -8.47
N VAL A 169 -9.50 -17.18 -9.00
CA VAL A 169 -9.69 -18.42 -9.78
C VAL A 169 -9.78 -18.02 -11.25
N GLN A 170 -9.03 -18.72 -12.10
CA GLN A 170 -9.07 -18.59 -13.54
C GLN A 170 -8.71 -19.92 -14.21
N ASP A 171 -9.44 -20.30 -15.24
CA ASP A 171 -9.24 -21.56 -15.98
C ASP A 171 -9.18 -22.82 -15.07
N GLY A 172 -9.98 -22.82 -14.01
CA GLY A 172 -10.04 -23.92 -13.03
C GLY A 172 -8.84 -24.01 -12.09
N ARG A 173 -8.03 -22.97 -11.98
CA ARG A 173 -6.82 -22.93 -11.15
C ARG A 173 -6.85 -21.77 -10.17
N LEU A 174 -6.22 -21.98 -9.01
CA LEU A 174 -5.96 -20.90 -8.08
C LEU A 174 -4.73 -20.10 -8.55
N VAL A 175 -4.91 -18.79 -8.69
CA VAL A 175 -3.87 -17.87 -9.12
C VAL A 175 -3.58 -16.85 -8.02
N LEU A 176 -2.33 -16.66 -7.70
CA LEU A 176 -1.82 -15.51 -6.95
C LEU A 176 -1.10 -14.58 -7.91
N ASP A 177 -1.39 -13.30 -7.84
CA ASP A 177 -0.55 -12.24 -8.39
C ASP A 177 -0.14 -11.29 -7.25
N TYR A 178 1.15 -11.24 -6.98
CA TYR A 178 1.77 -10.30 -6.08
C TYR A 178 2.46 -9.21 -6.90
N ASN A 179 1.85 -8.04 -6.95
CA ASN A 179 2.35 -6.88 -7.69
C ASN A 179 3.15 -5.96 -6.75
N ALA A 180 4.45 -5.84 -7.00
CA ALA A 180 5.36 -4.96 -6.29
C ALA A 180 5.87 -3.85 -7.22
N PHE A 181 5.08 -2.77 -7.40
CA PHE A 181 5.39 -1.65 -8.30
C PHE A 181 5.66 -2.12 -9.74
N ASP A 182 4.66 -2.76 -10.35
CA ASP A 182 4.71 -3.32 -11.71
C ASP A 182 5.69 -4.51 -11.86
N ASN A 183 6.25 -4.99 -10.77
CA ASN A 183 6.99 -6.25 -10.71
C ASN A 183 6.07 -7.36 -10.20
N HIS A 184 5.54 -8.15 -11.12
CA HIS A 184 4.57 -9.18 -10.84
C HIS A 184 5.23 -10.52 -10.54
N SER A 185 4.93 -11.10 -9.36
CA SER A 185 5.26 -12.48 -9.03
C SER A 185 3.97 -13.29 -9.10
N ILE A 186 3.79 -14.03 -10.20
CA ILE A 186 2.56 -14.79 -10.47
C ILE A 186 2.83 -16.27 -10.24
N ILE A 187 1.91 -16.92 -9.53
CA ILE A 187 1.85 -18.36 -9.37
C ILE A 187 0.46 -18.86 -9.71
N GLU A 188 0.41 -19.89 -10.51
CA GLU A 188 -0.80 -20.62 -10.86
C GLU A 188 -0.69 -22.04 -10.28
N SER A 189 -1.75 -22.55 -9.65
CA SER A 189 -1.72 -23.87 -9.06
C SER A 189 -1.44 -24.95 -10.13
N GLU A 190 -0.59 -25.93 -9.79
CA GLU A 190 -0.27 -27.06 -10.68
C GLU A 190 -1.50 -27.95 -10.87
N ALA A 191 -2.29 -28.14 -9.81
CA ALA A 191 -3.54 -28.88 -9.86
C ALA A 191 -4.72 -27.96 -10.20
N THR A 192 -5.73 -28.51 -10.86
CA THR A 192 -7.04 -27.88 -10.99
C THR A 192 -7.83 -27.99 -9.69
N ILE A 193 -8.71 -27.02 -9.45
CA ILE A 193 -9.62 -27.04 -8.29
C ILE A 193 -10.66 -28.14 -8.49
N PRO A 194 -10.82 -29.08 -7.54
CA PRO A 194 -11.89 -30.06 -7.59
C PRO A 194 -13.27 -29.42 -7.45
N GLU A 195 -14.28 -29.97 -8.11
CA GLU A 195 -15.67 -29.56 -7.91
C GLU A 195 -16.18 -29.89 -6.51
N GLY A 196 -17.01 -29.02 -5.94
CA GLY A 196 -17.62 -29.13 -4.63
C GLY A 196 -16.96 -28.25 -3.58
N GLU A 197 -17.25 -28.52 -2.31
CA GLU A 197 -16.69 -27.81 -1.18
C GLU A 197 -15.19 -28.10 -1.02
N GLY A 198 -14.38 -27.02 -0.90
CA GLY A 198 -12.93 -27.13 -0.77
C GLY A 198 -12.28 -25.93 -0.10
N GLU A 199 -11.02 -26.09 0.26
CA GLU A 199 -10.17 -25.04 0.81
C GLU A 199 -9.05 -24.67 -0.18
N LEU A 200 -8.97 -23.36 -0.50
CA LEU A 200 -7.92 -22.77 -1.31
C LEU A 200 -7.02 -21.93 -0.39
N VAL A 201 -5.73 -22.26 -0.32
CA VAL A 201 -4.82 -21.66 0.64
C VAL A 201 -3.61 -21.04 -0.07
N VAL A 202 -3.22 -19.84 0.36
CA VAL A 202 -1.94 -19.23 -0.01
C VAL A 202 -1.21 -18.83 1.26
N ARG A 203 0.01 -19.34 1.42
CA ARG A 203 0.88 -19.03 2.58
C ARG A 203 1.98 -18.09 2.19
N PHE A 204 2.04 -16.95 2.85
CA PHE A 204 3.09 -15.96 2.66
C PHE A 204 4.10 -16.04 3.79
N ARG A 205 5.38 -16.14 3.44
CA ARG A 205 6.48 -16.20 4.41
C ARG A 205 7.49 -15.12 4.07
N ARG A 206 7.87 -14.35 5.08
CA ARG A 206 8.88 -13.33 4.97
C ARG A 206 10.26 -13.94 5.08
N GLY A 207 11.10 -13.66 4.10
CA GLY A 207 12.52 -13.95 4.12
C GLY A 207 13.37 -12.85 4.77
N ASP A 208 14.66 -12.87 4.50
CA ASP A 208 15.58 -11.84 4.93
C ASP A 208 15.50 -10.59 4.04
N ALA A 209 15.96 -9.46 4.56
CA ALA A 209 15.84 -8.16 3.90
C ALA A 209 14.38 -7.80 3.56
N MET A 210 14.03 -7.68 2.30
CA MET A 210 12.67 -7.44 1.80
C MET A 210 12.22 -8.56 0.88
N THR A 211 12.73 -9.77 1.04
CA THR A 211 12.31 -10.93 0.27
C THR A 211 11.21 -11.70 0.98
N GLY A 212 10.59 -12.64 0.28
CA GLY A 212 9.58 -13.55 0.82
C GLY A 212 9.32 -14.72 -0.11
N SER A 213 8.38 -15.56 0.26
CA SER A 213 7.88 -16.64 -0.57
C SER A 213 6.36 -16.77 -0.44
N ALA A 214 5.75 -17.35 -1.45
CA ALA A 214 4.35 -17.74 -1.43
C ALA A 214 4.21 -19.20 -1.87
N GLU A 215 3.34 -19.94 -1.17
CA GLU A 215 3.02 -21.34 -1.48
C GLU A 215 1.51 -21.46 -1.63
N VAL A 216 1.07 -22.22 -2.64
CA VAL A 216 -0.34 -22.48 -2.96
C VAL A 216 -0.69 -23.90 -2.57
N PHE A 217 -1.87 -24.07 -1.96
CA PHE A 217 -2.42 -25.39 -1.61
C PHE A 217 -3.88 -25.48 -2.04
N ILE A 218 -4.29 -26.65 -2.50
CA ILE A 218 -5.67 -27.01 -2.78
C ILE A 218 -6.01 -28.20 -1.89
N ASP A 219 -7.03 -28.08 -1.03
CA ASP A 219 -7.45 -29.10 -0.07
C ASP A 219 -6.29 -29.68 0.76
N GLY A 220 -5.40 -28.79 1.19
CA GLY A 220 -4.23 -29.14 2.00
C GLY A 220 -3.06 -29.77 1.22
N GLN A 221 -3.20 -29.99 -0.09
CA GLN A 221 -2.13 -30.51 -0.94
C GLN A 221 -1.34 -29.34 -1.56
N PRO A 222 0.00 -29.36 -1.50
CA PRO A 222 0.83 -28.38 -2.16
C PRO A 222 0.58 -28.36 -3.67
N SER A 223 0.46 -27.19 -4.25
CA SER A 223 0.13 -27.00 -5.67
C SER A 223 0.89 -25.87 -6.33
N GLY A 224 2.05 -25.51 -5.81
CA GLY A 224 2.96 -24.55 -6.39
C GLY A 224 3.59 -23.62 -5.35
N SER A 225 4.73 -23.01 -5.71
CA SER A 225 5.43 -22.04 -4.89
C SER A 225 6.19 -21.03 -5.74
N THR A 226 6.43 -19.84 -5.20
CA THR A 226 7.25 -18.79 -5.84
C THR A 226 8.01 -18.00 -4.80
N GLU A 227 9.19 -17.50 -5.21
CA GLU A 227 9.91 -16.51 -4.44
C GLU A 227 9.38 -15.10 -4.74
N LEU A 228 9.41 -14.22 -3.75
CA LEU A 228 9.05 -12.83 -3.83
C LEU A 228 10.30 -11.99 -3.63
N ASP A 229 10.86 -11.47 -4.70
CA ASP A 229 12.11 -10.70 -4.69
C ASP A 229 11.95 -9.38 -3.92
N LEU A 230 10.75 -8.82 -3.91
CA LEU A 230 10.39 -7.63 -3.16
C LEU A 230 9.12 -7.86 -2.35
N TYR A 231 9.27 -8.30 -1.11
CA TYR A 231 8.15 -8.47 -0.18
C TYR A 231 7.94 -7.22 0.68
N MET A 232 7.05 -6.34 0.22
CA MET A 232 6.87 -4.98 0.74
C MET A 232 6.22 -4.96 2.12
N ARG A 233 6.68 -4.03 2.97
CA ARG A 233 6.07 -3.77 4.29
C ARG A 233 4.69 -3.09 4.22
N MET A 234 4.45 -2.34 3.19
CA MET A 234 3.18 -1.70 2.89
C MET A 234 2.81 -2.05 1.46
N VAL A 235 1.76 -2.84 1.29
CA VAL A 235 1.28 -3.28 -0.01
C VAL A 235 0.48 -2.15 -0.67
N SER A 236 -0.42 -1.52 0.07
CA SER A 236 -1.24 -0.41 -0.41
C SER A 236 -1.88 0.36 0.73
N SER A 237 -2.25 1.62 0.48
CA SER A 237 -3.14 2.43 1.33
C SER A 237 -4.62 2.24 0.99
N VAL A 238 -4.92 1.58 -0.11
CA VAL A 238 -6.28 1.20 -0.52
C VAL A 238 -6.72 -0.01 0.29
N GLY A 239 -8.02 -0.10 0.56
CA GLY A 239 -8.60 -1.18 1.33
C GLY A 239 -8.56 -2.53 0.63
N THR A 240 -9.27 -3.50 1.19
CA THR A 240 -9.37 -4.85 0.66
C THR A 240 -10.78 -5.19 0.21
N SER A 241 -10.90 -6.06 -0.76
CA SER A 241 -12.17 -6.63 -1.23
C SER A 241 -12.19 -8.14 -1.12
N ILE A 242 -13.39 -8.68 -0.93
CA ILE A 242 -13.65 -10.11 -0.81
C ILE A 242 -14.65 -10.50 -1.91
N GLY A 243 -14.26 -11.43 -2.76
CA GLY A 243 -15.07 -11.92 -3.87
C GLY A 243 -15.08 -11.03 -5.13
N TYR A 244 -14.28 -9.98 -5.17
CA TYR A 244 -14.08 -9.11 -6.34
C TYR A 244 -12.90 -8.16 -6.13
N ASP A 245 -12.49 -7.45 -7.18
CA ASP A 245 -11.52 -6.36 -7.12
C ASP A 245 -12.21 -5.01 -7.34
N HIS A 246 -12.14 -4.10 -6.36
CA HIS A 246 -12.96 -2.87 -6.34
C HIS A 246 -12.25 -1.65 -6.91
N GLY A 247 -11.15 -1.79 -7.52
CA GLY A 247 -10.38 -0.65 -8.02
C GLY A 247 -9.91 -0.85 -9.45
N SER A 248 -8.75 -0.33 -9.75
CA SER A 248 -8.00 -0.75 -10.91
C SER A 248 -7.48 -2.17 -10.69
N PRO A 249 -7.42 -3.00 -11.75
CA PRO A 249 -7.05 -4.40 -11.61
C PRO A 249 -5.61 -4.53 -11.10
N ILE A 250 -5.42 -5.33 -10.04
CA ILE A 250 -4.09 -5.59 -9.49
C ILE A 250 -3.27 -6.46 -10.44
N SER A 251 -3.93 -7.41 -11.11
CA SER A 251 -3.31 -8.33 -12.07
C SER A 251 -3.57 -7.90 -13.51
N LEU A 252 -2.60 -8.12 -14.38
CA LEU A 252 -2.76 -7.94 -15.82
C LEU A 252 -3.57 -9.08 -16.49
N ARG A 253 -4.00 -10.08 -15.72
CA ARG A 253 -4.72 -11.27 -16.22
C ARG A 253 -6.24 -11.08 -16.28
N TYR A 254 -6.78 -9.99 -15.72
CA TYR A 254 -8.22 -9.71 -15.71
C TYR A 254 -8.50 -8.21 -15.76
N GLU A 255 -9.73 -7.88 -16.09
CA GLU A 255 -10.29 -6.53 -15.90
C GLU A 255 -11.13 -6.49 -14.63
N ALA A 256 -10.98 -5.42 -13.82
CA ALA A 256 -11.79 -5.24 -12.62
C ALA A 256 -13.27 -4.95 -13.00
N PRO A 257 -14.23 -5.40 -12.19
CA PRO A 257 -14.10 -5.96 -10.84
C PRO A 257 -13.83 -7.48 -10.77
N PHE A 258 -13.84 -8.23 -11.87
CA PHE A 258 -13.66 -9.69 -11.95
C PHE A 258 -14.24 -10.44 -10.75
N ALA A 259 -15.55 -10.25 -10.55
CA ALA A 259 -16.25 -10.84 -9.40
C ALA A 259 -16.28 -12.35 -9.51
N TYR A 260 -16.06 -13.04 -8.38
CA TYR A 260 -16.12 -14.50 -8.31
C TYR A 260 -17.55 -14.98 -8.60
N THR A 261 -17.69 -15.91 -9.52
CA THR A 261 -18.98 -16.41 -10.00
C THR A 261 -19.52 -17.58 -9.19
N GLY A 262 -18.63 -18.31 -8.47
CA GLY A 262 -19.00 -19.41 -7.62
C GLY A 262 -19.41 -19.00 -6.20
N ILE A 263 -19.54 -19.97 -5.31
CA ILE A 263 -19.87 -19.72 -3.91
C ILE A 263 -18.59 -19.56 -3.10
N LEU A 264 -18.36 -18.35 -2.57
CA LEU A 264 -17.29 -18.04 -1.61
C LEU A 264 -17.92 -17.93 -0.22
N GLU A 265 -17.75 -18.94 0.62
CA GLU A 265 -18.37 -18.97 1.94
C GLU A 265 -17.69 -18.03 2.91
N LYS A 266 -16.36 -18.07 2.93
CA LYS A 266 -15.54 -17.22 3.80
C LYS A 266 -14.11 -17.09 3.27
N VAL A 267 -13.48 -15.99 3.68
CA VAL A 267 -12.04 -15.77 3.57
C VAL A 267 -11.47 -15.55 4.96
N VAL A 268 -10.38 -16.22 5.27
CA VAL A 268 -9.64 -16.03 6.51
C VAL A 268 -8.24 -15.55 6.21
N ILE A 269 -7.83 -14.48 6.88
CA ILE A 269 -6.44 -14.02 6.92
C ILE A 269 -5.92 -14.27 8.33
N GLN A 270 -4.96 -15.17 8.45
CA GLN A 270 -4.30 -15.49 9.71
C GLN A 270 -2.89 -14.89 9.72
N LEU A 271 -2.68 -13.85 10.53
CA LEU A 271 -1.33 -13.31 10.76
C LEU A 271 -0.55 -14.25 11.66
N ILE A 272 0.71 -14.52 11.32
CA ILE A 272 1.57 -15.49 12.00
C ILE A 272 2.79 -14.78 12.54
N SER A 273 3.23 -15.10 13.77
CA SER A 273 4.48 -14.56 14.32
C SER A 273 5.68 -15.18 13.60
N ARG A 274 6.80 -14.45 13.57
CA ARG A 274 8.04 -14.96 13.00
C ARG A 274 8.50 -16.24 13.73
N GLN A 275 8.44 -16.25 15.06
CA GLN A 275 8.80 -17.42 15.88
C GLN A 275 7.93 -18.66 15.59
N SER A 276 6.61 -18.46 15.39
CA SER A 276 5.71 -19.57 15.04
C SER A 276 5.96 -20.10 13.65
N ALA A 277 6.36 -19.24 12.70
CA ALA A 277 6.71 -19.67 11.35
C ALA A 277 8.02 -20.47 11.33
N GLU A 278 9.04 -20.01 12.03
CA GLU A 278 10.32 -20.72 12.17
C GLU A 278 10.13 -22.11 12.82
N ALA A 279 9.34 -22.20 13.89
CA ALA A 279 9.01 -23.48 14.53
C ALA A 279 8.28 -24.46 13.58
N SER A 280 7.36 -23.94 12.75
CA SER A 280 6.65 -24.77 11.78
C SER A 280 7.57 -25.30 10.67
N ILE A 281 8.54 -24.51 10.25
CA ILE A 281 9.55 -24.93 9.26
C ILE A 281 10.45 -26.01 9.86
N GLU A 282 10.93 -25.81 11.09
CA GLU A 282 11.75 -26.81 11.80
C GLU A 282 11.00 -28.15 11.98
N GLU A 283 9.71 -28.10 12.36
CA GLU A 283 8.87 -29.31 12.44
C GLU A 283 8.66 -29.98 11.08
N ALA A 284 8.46 -29.22 10.01
CA ALA A 284 8.30 -29.77 8.67
C ALA A 284 9.59 -30.44 8.18
N GLN A 285 10.74 -29.81 8.41
CA GLN A 285 12.04 -30.37 8.10
C GLN A 285 12.32 -31.64 8.88
N ALA A 286 12.04 -31.65 10.19
CA ALA A 286 12.19 -32.84 11.03
C ALA A 286 11.30 -34.00 10.57
N ARG A 287 10.06 -33.74 10.16
CA ARG A 287 9.16 -34.76 9.57
C ARG A 287 9.71 -35.30 8.24
N ALA A 288 10.20 -34.42 7.37
CA ALA A 288 10.80 -34.84 6.11
C ALA A 288 12.07 -35.68 6.30
N GLU A 289 12.89 -35.41 7.30
CA GLU A 289 14.05 -36.21 7.65
C GLU A 289 13.66 -37.58 8.21
N MET A 290 12.65 -37.65 9.11
CA MET A 290 12.13 -38.91 9.64
C MET A 290 11.50 -39.82 8.57
N SER A 291 10.90 -39.22 7.53
CA SER A 291 10.31 -39.98 6.42
C SER A 291 11.32 -40.54 5.42
N ARG A 292 12.59 -40.12 5.52
CA ARG A 292 13.71 -40.60 4.67
C ARG A 292 14.55 -41.69 5.33
N GLN A 293 14.26 -42.05 6.59
CA GLN A 293 14.82 -43.19 7.31
C GLN A 293 13.90 -44.38 7.23
#